data_a95acec641d5d0f50c219764a9f09d42
#
_entry.id   a95acec641d5d0f50c219764a9f09d42
#
_cell.length_a   1.000
_cell.length_b   1.000
_cell.length_c   1.000
_cell.angle_alpha   90.00
_cell.angle_beta   90.00
_cell.angle_gamma   90.00
#
_symmetry.space_group_name_H-M   'P 1'
#
loop_
_entity.id
_entity.type
_entity.pdbx_description
1 polymer ?
#
loop_
_entity_poly.entity_id
_entity_poly.type
_entity_poly.pdbx_seq_one_letter_code
_entity_poly.pdbx_strand_id
1 'polypeptide(L)'
;MIRRFIIAGLIVVVLVGGLAYFNYVFKPTMIKAAISQMRPPPVTVTAEPARADKWGERLASIGTLIAYQGVDVASQVAGVVTEIVLESGEQVKEGGKLIQLDIAVEIADLASAKATLQEAEVAYQRQVELMEKRVTSEANLDAARAKRDTAFAAVKRIEAIIAQKSILAPFAGRLGIRKVNKGQFVSPGLALVSLQALDPIRVDFPMPEQQIGKLKEGQTIELTVDALPGKVFRGTIETLDARVAQDTRTLLVRGTLANKERVLLPGMFANVTVLAGDPVDVVTVPRTAVTFSLYGNSVYVVKEAPAKDGAQPGQAAGRERVAERRFVRTGAERDDRVAIASGLQAGEEVVTTGQLKLNPGASILIDNTQMPKRPDERPRQ
;
A
#
# COMPACT_ATOMS: atom_id res chain seq x y z
N MET A 1 93.68 -38.18 -38.41
CA MET A 1 92.56 -37.26 -38.69
C MET A 1 91.26 -37.68 -38.03
N ILE A 2 90.87 -38.93 -37.98
CA ILE A 2 89.63 -39.42 -37.44
C ILE A 2 89.36 -39.03 -35.94
N ARG A 3 90.42 -39.09 -35.11
CA ARG A 3 90.34 -38.75 -33.68
C ARG A 3 89.88 -37.27 -33.43
N ARG A 4 90.23 -36.32 -34.33
CA ARG A 4 89.76 -34.90 -34.21
C ARG A 4 88.32 -34.69 -34.59
N PHE A 5 87.80 -35.50 -35.56
CA PHE A 5 86.37 -35.45 -35.93
C PHE A 5 85.47 -36.05 -34.87
N ILE A 6 85.91 -37.10 -34.14
CA ILE A 6 85.19 -37.70 -33.03
C ILE A 6 85.09 -36.69 -31.88
N ILE A 7 86.16 -35.99 -31.54
CA ILE A 7 86.16 -34.99 -30.47
C ILE A 7 85.27 -33.82 -30.86
N ALA A 8 85.30 -33.32 -32.10
CA ALA A 8 84.44 -32.23 -32.56
C ALA A 8 82.94 -32.64 -32.55
N GLY A 9 82.62 -33.90 -32.96
CA GLY A 9 81.24 -34.42 -32.87
C GLY A 9 80.73 -34.52 -31.46
N LEU A 10 81.57 -34.94 -30.51
CA LEU A 10 81.20 -35.05 -29.12
C LEU A 10 80.94 -33.68 -28.47
N ILE A 11 81.72 -32.65 -28.83
CA ILE A 11 81.54 -31.26 -28.40
C ILE A 11 80.20 -30.71 -28.97
N VAL A 12 79.90 -30.97 -30.20
CA VAL A 12 78.62 -30.55 -30.81
C VAL A 12 77.42 -31.22 -30.11
N VAL A 13 77.49 -32.53 -29.79
CA VAL A 13 76.43 -33.25 -29.08
C VAL A 13 76.25 -32.68 -27.68
N VAL A 14 77.34 -32.39 -26.96
CA VAL A 14 77.26 -31.78 -25.63
C VAL A 14 76.68 -30.36 -25.70
N LEU A 15 77.03 -29.56 -26.68
CA LEU A 15 76.50 -28.21 -26.89
C LEU A 15 75.00 -28.25 -27.24
N VAL A 16 74.63 -29.11 -28.21
CA VAL A 16 73.24 -29.26 -28.60
C VAL A 16 72.40 -29.85 -27.46
N GLY A 17 72.91 -30.86 -26.74
CA GLY A 17 72.24 -31.43 -25.55
C GLY A 17 72.13 -30.42 -24.42
N GLY A 18 73.16 -29.61 -24.15
CA GLY A 18 73.16 -28.53 -23.20
C GLY A 18 72.15 -27.42 -23.55
N LEU A 19 72.07 -27.04 -24.83
CA LEU A 19 71.10 -26.07 -25.33
C LEU A 19 69.64 -26.59 -25.24
N ALA A 20 69.51 -27.86 -25.60
CA ALA A 20 68.16 -28.52 -25.45
C ALA A 20 67.75 -28.61 -24.03
N TYR A 21 68.57 -29.03 -23.08
CA TYR A 21 68.31 -29.07 -21.66
C TYR A 21 67.98 -27.68 -21.12
N PHE A 22 68.75 -26.67 -21.48
CA PHE A 22 68.49 -25.28 -21.06
C PHE A 22 67.13 -24.77 -21.56
N ASN A 23 66.80 -25.05 -22.83
CA ASN A 23 65.60 -24.50 -23.44
C ASN A 23 64.32 -25.28 -23.07
N TYR A 24 64.37 -26.62 -22.91
CA TYR A 24 63.22 -27.46 -22.67
C TYR A 24 62.99 -27.79 -21.17
N VAL A 25 64.00 -27.73 -20.33
CA VAL A 25 63.88 -28.11 -18.89
C VAL A 25 64.15 -26.92 -18.00
N PHE A 26 65.29 -26.25 -18.12
CA PHE A 26 65.72 -25.21 -17.19
C PHE A 26 64.86 -23.92 -17.31
N LYS A 27 64.73 -23.45 -18.57
CA LYS A 27 64.01 -22.22 -18.84
C LYS A 27 62.48 -22.32 -18.42
N PRO A 28 61.73 -23.37 -18.76
CA PRO A 28 60.34 -23.50 -18.31
C PRO A 28 60.17 -23.72 -16.79
N THR A 29 61.13 -24.38 -16.14
CA THR A 29 61.08 -24.53 -14.67
C THR A 29 61.34 -23.21 -13.95
N MET A 30 62.28 -22.40 -14.39
CA MET A 30 62.56 -21.06 -13.88
C MET A 30 61.41 -20.10 -14.16
N ILE A 31 60.78 -20.14 -15.34
CA ILE A 31 59.59 -19.34 -15.66
C ILE A 31 58.41 -19.74 -14.81
N LYS A 32 58.16 -21.04 -14.60
CA LYS A 32 57.11 -21.54 -13.72
C LYS A 32 57.34 -21.11 -12.26
N ALA A 33 58.59 -21.16 -11.78
CA ALA A 33 58.96 -20.72 -10.45
C ALA A 33 58.77 -19.19 -10.26
N ALA A 34 59.15 -18.40 -11.26
CA ALA A 34 58.99 -16.94 -11.26
C ALA A 34 57.50 -16.55 -11.33
N ILE A 35 56.69 -17.20 -12.17
CA ILE A 35 55.24 -16.95 -12.28
C ILE A 35 54.51 -17.38 -10.98
N SER A 36 54.92 -18.48 -10.34
CA SER A 36 54.31 -18.91 -9.07
C SER A 36 54.61 -17.98 -7.89
N GLN A 37 55.66 -17.14 -7.99
CA GLN A 37 55.97 -16.10 -7.02
C GLN A 37 55.34 -14.74 -7.33
N MET A 38 54.90 -14.50 -8.57
CA MET A 38 54.12 -13.29 -8.93
C MET A 38 52.71 -13.39 -8.38
N ARG A 39 52.46 -12.84 -7.20
CA ARG A 39 51.12 -12.62 -6.70
C ARG A 39 50.46 -11.48 -7.49
N PRO A 40 49.28 -11.66 -8.07
CA PRO A 40 48.58 -10.53 -8.63
C PRO A 40 48.36 -9.47 -7.55
N PRO A 41 48.46 -8.18 -7.88
CA PRO A 41 48.21 -7.11 -6.90
C PRO A 41 46.83 -7.25 -6.32
N PRO A 42 46.62 -6.91 -5.00
CA PRO A 42 45.30 -6.97 -4.38
C PRO A 42 44.35 -6.03 -5.11
N VAL A 43 43.12 -6.51 -5.34
CA VAL A 43 42.08 -5.72 -5.99
C VAL A 43 41.40 -4.86 -4.92
N THR A 44 41.35 -3.54 -5.13
CA THR A 44 40.64 -2.62 -4.23
C THR A 44 39.15 -2.78 -4.45
N VAL A 45 38.40 -3.04 -3.35
CA VAL A 45 36.97 -3.24 -3.35
C VAL A 45 36.34 -2.49 -2.17
N THR A 46 35.02 -2.20 -2.24
CA THR A 46 34.26 -1.79 -1.07
C THR A 46 33.51 -2.99 -0.51
N ALA A 47 33.32 -3.06 0.80
CA ALA A 47 32.61 -4.13 1.45
C ALA A 47 31.67 -3.58 2.53
N GLU A 48 30.51 -4.24 2.71
CA GLU A 48 29.54 -3.93 3.76
C GLU A 48 29.11 -5.23 4.45
N PRO A 49 28.89 -5.22 5.77
CA PRO A 49 28.38 -6.40 6.46
C PRO A 49 26.93 -6.68 6.06
N ALA A 50 26.61 -7.95 5.88
CA ALA A 50 25.24 -8.43 5.71
C ALA A 50 24.45 -8.15 6.99
N ARG A 51 23.27 -7.52 6.89
CA ARG A 51 22.46 -7.12 8.04
C ARG A 51 21.35 -8.12 8.29
N ALA A 52 21.01 -8.34 9.55
CA ALA A 52 19.77 -8.99 9.93
C ALA A 52 18.67 -7.92 10.00
N ASP A 53 17.69 -8.03 9.15
CA ASP A 53 16.53 -7.14 9.10
C ASP A 53 15.25 -7.95 9.29
N LYS A 54 14.18 -7.31 9.77
CA LYS A 54 12.86 -7.92 9.88
C LYS A 54 11.98 -7.44 8.74
N TRP A 55 11.67 -8.33 7.82
CA TRP A 55 10.82 -8.02 6.68
C TRP A 55 9.51 -8.80 6.73
N GLY A 56 8.39 -8.07 6.74
CA GLY A 56 7.06 -8.63 6.46
C GLY A 56 6.82 -8.71 4.95
N GLU A 57 5.99 -9.65 4.54
CA GLU A 57 5.55 -9.73 3.15
C GLU A 57 4.71 -8.48 2.81
N ARG A 58 4.92 -7.93 1.62
CA ARG A 58 4.16 -6.79 1.10
C ARG A 58 3.37 -7.23 -0.11
N LEU A 59 2.04 -7.11 -0.02
CA LEU A 59 1.14 -7.43 -1.13
C LEU A 59 0.68 -6.12 -1.76
N ALA A 60 1.08 -5.88 -3.00
CA ALA A 60 0.73 -4.66 -3.72
C ALA A 60 -0.55 -4.86 -4.54
N SER A 61 -1.38 -3.83 -4.59
CA SER A 61 -2.57 -3.75 -5.43
C SER A 61 -2.86 -2.30 -5.79
N ILE A 62 -3.73 -2.09 -6.76
CA ILE A 62 -4.26 -0.77 -7.11
C ILE A 62 -5.72 -0.74 -6.68
N GLY A 63 -6.09 0.28 -5.91
CA GLY A 63 -7.44 0.47 -5.40
C GLY A 63 -8.04 1.79 -5.81
N THR A 64 -9.33 1.94 -5.52
CA THR A 64 -10.07 3.19 -5.71
C THR A 64 -10.57 3.67 -4.37
N LEU A 65 -10.33 4.94 -4.08
CA LEU A 65 -10.87 5.60 -2.89
C LEU A 65 -12.36 5.81 -3.03
N ILE A 66 -13.10 5.49 -1.99
CA ILE A 66 -14.54 5.71 -1.89
C ILE A 66 -14.87 6.44 -0.60
N ALA A 67 -15.93 7.23 -0.59
CA ALA A 67 -16.40 7.86 0.63
C ALA A 67 -16.85 6.82 1.66
N TYR A 68 -16.72 7.12 2.93
CA TYR A 68 -17.29 6.28 3.99
C TYR A 68 -18.80 6.13 3.84
N GLN A 69 -19.47 7.24 3.55
CA GLN A 69 -20.87 7.32 3.13
C GLN A 69 -20.96 8.32 1.99
N GLY A 70 -21.67 7.97 0.93
CA GLY A 70 -21.88 8.83 -0.22
C GLY A 70 -23.27 8.63 -0.79
N VAL A 71 -23.99 9.72 -1.02
CA VAL A 71 -25.33 9.70 -1.60
C VAL A 71 -25.57 10.94 -2.45
N ASP A 72 -26.32 10.76 -3.52
CA ASP A 72 -26.98 11.88 -4.20
C ASP A 72 -28.30 12.18 -3.47
N VAL A 73 -28.32 13.30 -2.72
CA VAL A 73 -29.54 13.75 -2.03
C VAL A 73 -30.55 14.14 -3.09
N ALA A 74 -31.70 13.47 -3.06
CA ALA A 74 -32.78 13.63 -4.02
C ALA A 74 -34.07 14.06 -3.33
N SER A 75 -34.98 14.69 -4.09
CA SER A 75 -36.32 14.99 -3.57
C SER A 75 -37.15 13.71 -3.47
N GLN A 76 -37.90 13.57 -2.37
CA GLN A 76 -38.87 12.48 -2.18
C GLN A 76 -40.26 12.82 -2.77
N VAL A 77 -40.56 14.12 -2.91
CA VAL A 77 -41.84 14.64 -3.39
C VAL A 77 -41.64 15.69 -4.46
N ALA A 78 -42.68 15.90 -5.27
CA ALA A 78 -42.66 16.97 -6.27
C ALA A 78 -42.90 18.33 -5.63
N GLY A 79 -42.29 19.40 -6.19
CA GLY A 79 -42.51 20.77 -5.77
C GLY A 79 -41.57 21.76 -6.42
N VAL A 80 -41.82 23.05 -6.16
CA VAL A 80 -40.95 24.14 -6.61
C VAL A 80 -39.96 24.48 -5.50
N VAL A 81 -38.70 24.68 -5.84
CA VAL A 81 -37.65 25.11 -4.90
C VAL A 81 -37.88 26.57 -4.51
N THR A 82 -38.19 26.82 -3.23
CA THR A 82 -38.41 28.19 -2.72
C THR A 82 -37.15 28.75 -2.06
N GLU A 83 -36.38 27.91 -1.38
CA GLU A 83 -35.19 28.32 -0.65
C GLU A 83 -34.06 27.30 -0.84
N ILE A 84 -32.86 27.78 -0.96
CA ILE A 84 -31.63 26.98 -1.00
C ILE A 84 -30.73 27.54 0.12
N VAL A 85 -30.49 26.73 1.14
CA VAL A 85 -29.67 27.13 2.30
C VAL A 85 -28.22 26.69 2.11
N LEU A 86 -27.98 25.64 1.33
CA LEU A 86 -26.66 25.05 1.10
C LEU A 86 -25.82 25.85 0.12
N GLU A 87 -24.50 25.86 0.33
CA GLU A 87 -23.51 26.27 -0.66
C GLU A 87 -22.75 25.04 -1.21
N SER A 88 -22.37 25.09 -2.50
CA SER A 88 -21.59 24.02 -3.12
C SER A 88 -20.19 23.91 -2.49
N GLY A 89 -19.81 22.71 -2.05
CA GLY A 89 -18.54 22.47 -1.37
C GLY A 89 -18.56 22.69 0.14
N GLU A 90 -19.68 23.14 0.70
CA GLU A 90 -19.85 23.39 2.14
C GLU A 90 -19.87 22.09 2.95
N GLN A 91 -19.47 22.20 4.21
CA GLN A 91 -19.56 21.14 5.21
C GLN A 91 -20.87 21.26 5.97
N VAL A 92 -21.68 20.19 5.95
CA VAL A 92 -22.96 20.16 6.65
C VAL A 92 -22.97 19.12 7.75
N LYS A 93 -23.80 19.36 8.78
CA LYS A 93 -24.10 18.40 9.84
C LYS A 93 -25.29 17.55 9.45
N GLU A 94 -25.41 16.38 10.06
CA GLU A 94 -26.63 15.57 9.96
C GLU A 94 -27.87 16.37 10.40
N GLY A 95 -28.98 16.22 9.67
CA GLY A 95 -30.21 16.96 9.88
C GLY A 95 -30.16 18.43 9.43
N GLY A 96 -29.03 18.92 8.93
CA GLY A 96 -28.93 20.28 8.40
C GLY A 96 -29.85 20.48 7.20
N LYS A 97 -30.61 21.59 7.18
CA LYS A 97 -31.53 21.94 6.09
C LYS A 97 -30.72 22.32 4.85
N LEU A 98 -31.01 21.68 3.75
CA LEU A 98 -30.34 21.93 2.47
C LEU A 98 -31.22 22.75 1.51
N ILE A 99 -32.43 22.29 1.27
CA ILE A 99 -33.35 22.86 0.31
C ILE A 99 -34.75 22.84 0.89
N GLN A 100 -35.54 23.89 0.62
CA GLN A 100 -36.97 23.94 0.93
C GLN A 100 -37.76 23.98 -0.36
N LEU A 101 -38.74 23.08 -0.46
CA LEU A 101 -39.78 23.16 -1.48
C LEU A 101 -40.94 24.03 -0.96
N ASP A 102 -41.77 24.49 -1.90
CA ASP A 102 -42.98 25.25 -1.57
C ASP A 102 -43.94 24.39 -0.70
N ILE A 103 -44.34 24.96 0.43
CA ILE A 103 -45.25 24.32 1.41
C ILE A 103 -46.50 25.19 1.68
N ALA A 104 -46.74 26.22 0.85
CA ALA A 104 -47.84 27.17 1.16
C ALA A 104 -49.21 26.47 1.18
N VAL A 105 -49.44 25.55 0.24
CA VAL A 105 -50.70 24.77 0.19
C VAL A 105 -50.81 23.84 1.40
N GLU A 106 -49.73 23.12 1.72
CA GLU A 106 -49.74 22.18 2.85
C GLU A 106 -49.90 22.88 4.21
N ILE A 107 -49.42 24.11 4.35
CA ILE A 107 -49.65 24.93 5.55
C ILE A 107 -51.11 25.25 5.69
N ALA A 108 -51.82 25.65 4.60
CA ALA A 108 -53.26 25.92 4.61
C ALA A 108 -54.04 24.65 4.92
N ASP A 109 -53.67 23.51 4.31
CA ASP A 109 -54.30 22.22 4.57
C ASP A 109 -54.10 21.76 6.02
N LEU A 110 -52.91 21.99 6.56
CA LEU A 110 -52.63 21.68 7.99
C LEU A 110 -53.48 22.50 8.91
N ALA A 111 -53.66 23.78 8.62
CA ALA A 111 -54.52 24.66 9.41
C ALA A 111 -55.98 24.16 9.40
N SER A 112 -56.50 23.79 8.23
CA SER A 112 -57.83 23.20 8.07
C SER A 112 -57.98 21.88 8.82
N ALA A 113 -57.03 20.95 8.68
CA ALA A 113 -57.04 19.68 9.36
C ALA A 113 -56.96 19.82 10.89
N LYS A 114 -56.19 20.80 11.39
CA LYS A 114 -56.13 21.12 12.83
C LYS A 114 -57.48 21.65 13.37
N ALA A 115 -58.19 22.49 12.62
CA ALA A 115 -59.50 22.95 12.99
C ALA A 115 -60.53 21.80 13.09
N THR A 116 -60.48 20.85 12.09
CA THR A 116 -61.32 19.66 12.13
C THR A 116 -60.98 18.73 13.33
N LEU A 117 -59.69 18.59 13.65
CA LEU A 117 -59.28 17.82 14.83
C LEU A 117 -59.83 18.48 16.12
N GLN A 118 -59.70 19.79 16.23
CA GLN A 118 -60.21 20.54 17.39
C GLN A 118 -61.71 20.35 17.59
N GLU A 119 -62.50 20.41 16.49
CA GLU A 119 -63.95 20.11 16.53
C GLU A 119 -64.23 18.71 17.05
N ALA A 120 -63.51 17.70 16.49
CA ALA A 120 -63.66 16.29 16.86
C ALA A 120 -63.24 16.03 18.31
N GLU A 121 -62.18 16.70 18.78
CA GLU A 121 -61.72 16.62 20.18
C GLU A 121 -62.78 17.14 21.17
N VAL A 122 -63.34 18.33 20.91
CA VAL A 122 -64.43 18.90 21.73
C VAL A 122 -65.66 17.98 21.73
N ALA A 123 -66.01 17.41 20.55
CA ALA A 123 -67.14 16.47 20.49
C ALA A 123 -66.84 15.18 21.25
N TYR A 124 -65.63 14.65 21.19
CA TYR A 124 -65.29 13.48 22.00
C TYR A 124 -65.28 13.75 23.48
N GLN A 125 -64.71 14.86 23.94
CA GLN A 125 -64.73 15.25 25.36
C GLN A 125 -66.16 15.39 25.90
N ARG A 126 -67.04 15.98 25.09
CA ARG A 126 -68.46 16.07 25.44
C ARG A 126 -69.14 14.69 25.63
N GLN A 127 -68.79 13.71 24.74
CA GLN A 127 -69.35 12.35 24.88
C GLN A 127 -68.79 11.63 26.13
N VAL A 128 -67.50 11.86 26.47
CA VAL A 128 -66.87 11.35 27.69
C VAL A 128 -67.61 11.86 28.91
N GLU A 129 -67.89 13.18 29.00
CA GLU A 129 -68.62 13.77 30.10
C GLU A 129 -70.08 13.26 30.21
N LEU A 130 -70.77 13.06 29.04
CA LEU A 130 -72.11 12.49 29.00
C LEU A 130 -72.12 11.01 29.40
N MET A 131 -71.08 10.26 29.10
CA MET A 131 -70.94 8.87 29.50
C MET A 131 -70.76 8.75 31.03
N GLU A 132 -69.91 9.60 31.61
CA GLU A 132 -69.75 9.67 33.07
C GLU A 132 -71.08 9.95 33.77
N LYS A 133 -71.96 10.80 33.18
CA LYS A 133 -73.30 11.10 33.64
C LYS A 133 -74.34 10.04 33.25
N ARG A 134 -73.96 8.98 32.53
CA ARG A 134 -74.79 7.89 32.01
C ARG A 134 -75.97 8.36 31.11
N VAL A 135 -75.77 9.45 30.32
CA VAL A 135 -76.78 10.05 29.43
C VAL A 135 -76.51 9.75 27.95
N THR A 136 -75.47 8.97 27.62
CA THR A 136 -75.13 8.55 26.23
C THR A 136 -74.85 7.05 26.19
N SER A 137 -74.79 6.46 24.95
CA SER A 137 -74.45 5.07 24.74
C SER A 137 -72.92 4.93 24.47
N GLU A 138 -72.34 3.75 24.75
CA GLU A 138 -71.02 3.39 24.49
C GLU A 138 -70.68 3.52 22.95
N ALA A 139 -71.64 3.15 22.09
CA ALA A 139 -71.54 3.31 20.63
C ALA A 139 -71.33 4.77 20.16
N ASN A 140 -72.01 5.75 20.90
CA ASN A 140 -71.80 7.17 20.57
C ASN A 140 -70.44 7.67 21.02
N LEU A 141 -69.87 7.18 22.13
CA LEU A 141 -68.57 7.49 22.61
C LEU A 141 -67.52 6.91 21.62
N ASP A 142 -67.70 5.65 21.22
CA ASP A 142 -66.78 5.00 20.26
C ASP A 142 -66.81 5.70 18.92
N ALA A 143 -68.00 6.12 18.44
CA ALA A 143 -68.07 6.89 17.15
C ALA A 143 -67.35 8.25 17.25
N ALA A 144 -67.49 8.97 18.36
CA ALA A 144 -66.78 10.23 18.57
C ALA A 144 -65.29 10.05 18.69
N ARG A 145 -64.82 8.98 19.36
CA ARG A 145 -63.43 8.59 19.44
C ARG A 145 -62.85 8.28 18.06
N ALA A 146 -63.55 7.46 17.27
CA ALA A 146 -63.11 7.11 15.92
C ALA A 146 -62.98 8.35 15.02
N LYS A 147 -63.91 9.32 15.13
CA LYS A 147 -63.86 10.59 14.40
C LYS A 147 -62.63 11.43 14.78
N ARG A 148 -62.36 11.56 16.10
CA ARG A 148 -61.18 12.24 16.62
C ARG A 148 -59.89 11.59 16.10
N ASP A 149 -59.76 10.26 16.21
CA ASP A 149 -58.57 9.51 15.79
C ASP A 149 -58.33 9.64 14.27
N THR A 150 -59.38 9.65 13.47
CA THR A 150 -59.31 9.90 12.03
C THR A 150 -58.81 11.30 11.73
N ALA A 151 -59.33 12.33 12.41
CA ALA A 151 -58.91 13.71 12.24
C ALA A 151 -57.44 13.90 12.69
N PHE A 152 -57.00 13.25 13.79
CA PHE A 152 -55.62 13.24 14.24
C PHE A 152 -54.69 12.62 13.20
N ALA A 153 -55.05 11.49 12.60
CA ALA A 153 -54.28 10.85 11.53
C ALA A 153 -54.17 11.75 10.28
N ALA A 154 -55.19 12.52 9.93
CA ALA A 154 -55.16 13.48 8.84
C ALA A 154 -54.13 14.60 9.09
N VAL A 155 -54.09 15.17 10.31
CA VAL A 155 -53.05 16.14 10.70
C VAL A 155 -51.67 15.54 10.55
N LYS A 156 -51.44 14.34 11.09
CA LYS A 156 -50.14 13.66 11.01
C LYS A 156 -49.67 13.40 9.57
N ARG A 157 -50.60 13.04 8.69
CA ARG A 157 -50.28 12.85 7.25
C ARG A 157 -49.76 14.14 6.61
N ILE A 158 -50.40 15.29 6.87
CA ILE A 158 -49.98 16.57 6.29
C ILE A 158 -48.63 17.02 6.89
N GLU A 159 -48.41 16.86 8.20
CA GLU A 159 -47.12 17.13 8.83
C GLU A 159 -46.00 16.31 8.20
N ALA A 160 -46.22 15.03 7.88
CA ALA A 160 -45.27 14.19 7.22
C ALA A 160 -44.95 14.69 5.79
N ILE A 161 -45.93 15.16 5.02
CA ILE A 161 -45.71 15.75 3.67
C ILE A 161 -44.88 17.02 3.78
N ILE A 162 -45.18 17.91 4.74
CA ILE A 162 -44.40 19.12 4.99
C ILE A 162 -42.96 18.76 5.33
N ALA A 163 -42.74 17.74 6.19
CA ALA A 163 -41.40 17.28 6.54
C ALA A 163 -40.62 16.78 5.31
N GLN A 164 -41.26 16.02 4.38
CA GLN A 164 -40.67 15.56 3.15
C GLN A 164 -40.27 16.69 2.16
N LYS A 165 -40.95 17.83 2.24
CA LYS A 165 -40.68 19.02 1.45
C LYS A 165 -39.49 19.85 2.00
N SER A 166 -39.01 19.56 3.20
CA SER A 166 -37.79 20.09 3.77
C SER A 166 -36.67 19.07 3.60
N ILE A 167 -35.80 19.27 2.64
CA ILE A 167 -34.74 18.33 2.32
C ILE A 167 -33.56 18.57 3.25
N LEU A 168 -33.23 17.55 4.06
CA LEU A 168 -32.21 17.57 5.10
C LEU A 168 -31.03 16.69 4.71
N ALA A 169 -29.85 16.98 5.28
CA ALA A 169 -28.68 16.13 5.14
C ALA A 169 -28.86 14.82 5.95
N PRO A 170 -28.77 13.63 5.32
CA PRO A 170 -28.97 12.36 6.01
C PRO A 170 -27.81 11.96 6.93
N PHE A 171 -26.63 12.55 6.74
CA PHE A 171 -25.42 12.40 7.56
C PHE A 171 -24.54 13.63 7.44
N ALA A 172 -23.56 13.77 8.32
CA ALA A 172 -22.59 14.85 8.25
C ALA A 172 -21.57 14.61 7.13
N GLY A 173 -21.30 15.61 6.28
CA GLY A 173 -20.39 15.46 5.15
C GLY A 173 -20.18 16.73 4.37
N ARG A 174 -19.43 16.62 3.29
CA ARG A 174 -19.18 17.70 2.34
C ARG A 174 -20.13 17.63 1.15
N LEU A 175 -20.76 18.73 0.84
CA LEU A 175 -21.63 18.86 -0.32
C LEU A 175 -20.80 18.98 -1.60
N GLY A 176 -21.29 18.39 -2.67
CA GLY A 176 -20.77 18.57 -4.00
C GLY A 176 -21.36 19.81 -4.69
N ILE A 177 -21.33 19.78 -6.02
CA ILE A 177 -21.91 20.84 -6.83
C ILE A 177 -23.42 20.69 -6.85
N ARG A 178 -24.14 21.78 -6.55
CA ARG A 178 -25.59 21.86 -6.59
C ARG A 178 -26.11 21.73 -8.03
N LYS A 179 -27.14 20.89 -8.23
CA LYS A 179 -27.73 20.61 -9.55
C LYS A 179 -29.06 21.30 -9.79
N VAL A 180 -29.56 22.12 -8.85
CA VAL A 180 -30.88 22.76 -8.91
C VAL A 180 -30.82 24.25 -8.60
N ASN A 181 -31.79 25.01 -9.05
CA ASN A 181 -31.90 26.45 -8.85
C ASN A 181 -33.20 26.84 -8.12
N LYS A 182 -33.22 27.99 -7.44
CA LYS A 182 -34.44 28.55 -6.85
C LYS A 182 -35.46 28.82 -7.96
N GLY A 183 -36.72 28.48 -7.71
CA GLY A 183 -37.81 28.57 -8.67
C GLY A 183 -37.91 27.38 -9.61
N GLN A 184 -36.98 26.43 -9.56
CA GLN A 184 -37.03 25.20 -10.36
C GLN A 184 -38.04 24.20 -9.78
N PHE A 185 -38.82 23.59 -10.67
CA PHE A 185 -39.66 22.45 -10.31
C PHE A 185 -38.81 21.18 -10.25
N VAL A 186 -38.96 20.39 -9.20
CA VAL A 186 -38.29 19.10 -8.98
C VAL A 186 -39.31 17.99 -8.84
N SER A 187 -38.97 16.82 -9.37
CA SER A 187 -39.75 15.58 -9.26
C SER A 187 -39.09 14.60 -8.31
N PRO A 188 -39.84 13.63 -7.77
CA PRO A 188 -39.27 12.57 -6.94
C PRO A 188 -38.13 11.84 -7.63
N GLY A 189 -37.02 11.59 -6.90
CA GLY A 189 -35.83 10.92 -7.41
C GLY A 189 -34.83 11.83 -8.14
N LEU A 190 -35.16 13.10 -8.40
CA LEU A 190 -34.21 14.04 -9.00
C LEU A 190 -33.08 14.35 -8.00
N ALA A 191 -31.85 14.07 -8.39
CA ALA A 191 -30.65 14.39 -7.60
C ALA A 191 -30.45 15.90 -7.54
N LEU A 192 -30.37 16.46 -6.33
CA LEU A 192 -30.26 17.88 -6.05
C LEU A 192 -28.82 18.30 -5.76
N VAL A 193 -28.10 17.48 -4.98
CA VAL A 193 -26.70 17.69 -4.59
C VAL A 193 -26.12 16.36 -4.11
N SER A 194 -24.83 16.11 -4.38
CA SER A 194 -24.12 14.98 -3.78
C SER A 194 -23.64 15.33 -2.38
N LEU A 195 -23.69 14.37 -1.47
CA LEU A 195 -23.18 14.49 -0.10
C LEU A 195 -22.19 13.34 0.16
N GLN A 196 -20.99 13.67 0.63
CA GLN A 196 -19.89 12.73 0.82
C GLN A 196 -19.29 12.87 2.21
N ALA A 197 -19.26 11.80 2.99
CA ALA A 197 -18.49 11.72 4.23
C ALA A 197 -17.05 11.34 3.88
N LEU A 198 -16.12 12.29 4.04
CA LEU A 198 -14.73 12.16 3.61
C LEU A 198 -13.79 11.67 4.71
N ASP A 199 -14.21 11.66 5.96
CA ASP A 199 -13.41 11.21 7.10
C ASP A 199 -14.28 10.35 8.04
N PRO A 200 -13.93 9.08 8.22
CA PRO A 200 -12.85 8.36 7.53
C PRO A 200 -13.13 8.19 6.03
N ILE A 201 -12.11 7.79 5.26
CA ILE A 201 -12.26 7.42 3.85
C ILE A 201 -11.95 5.93 3.68
N ARG A 202 -12.55 5.30 2.70
CA ARG A 202 -12.35 3.90 2.36
C ARG A 202 -11.56 3.73 1.07
N VAL A 203 -10.92 2.60 0.94
CA VAL A 203 -10.28 2.17 -0.31
C VAL A 203 -10.74 0.75 -0.62
N ASP A 204 -11.24 0.54 -1.82
CA ASP A 204 -11.57 -0.78 -2.35
C ASP A 204 -10.47 -1.20 -3.34
N PHE A 205 -9.90 -2.38 -3.13
CA PHE A 205 -8.83 -2.90 -3.98
C PHE A 205 -8.96 -4.41 -4.17
N PRO A 206 -8.75 -4.91 -5.41
CA PRO A 206 -8.81 -6.34 -5.70
C PRO A 206 -7.52 -7.04 -5.29
N MET A 207 -7.64 -8.23 -4.72
CA MET A 207 -6.50 -9.10 -4.38
C MET A 207 -6.68 -10.48 -5.02
N PRO A 208 -5.63 -11.07 -5.63
CA PRO A 208 -5.70 -12.41 -6.20
C PRO A 208 -6.10 -13.47 -5.18
N GLU A 209 -6.94 -14.45 -5.59
CA GLU A 209 -7.41 -15.53 -4.70
C GLU A 209 -6.28 -16.32 -4.02
N GLN A 210 -5.12 -16.44 -4.67
CA GLN A 210 -3.92 -17.13 -4.14
C GLN A 210 -3.35 -16.46 -2.88
N GLN A 211 -3.69 -15.19 -2.65
CA GLN A 211 -3.17 -14.41 -1.51
C GLN A 211 -4.17 -14.32 -0.36
N ILE A 212 -5.40 -14.85 -0.51
CA ILE A 212 -6.46 -14.76 0.50
C ILE A 212 -6.01 -15.31 1.85
N GLY A 213 -5.29 -16.44 1.87
CA GLY A 213 -4.79 -17.03 3.12
C GLY A 213 -3.83 -16.16 3.93
N LYS A 214 -3.31 -15.07 3.32
CA LYS A 214 -2.40 -14.11 3.95
C LYS A 214 -3.12 -12.84 4.41
N LEU A 215 -4.38 -12.65 4.03
CA LEU A 215 -5.17 -11.47 4.35
C LEU A 215 -6.01 -11.71 5.61
N LYS A 216 -6.04 -10.72 6.49
CA LYS A 216 -6.87 -10.72 7.70
C LYS A 216 -7.40 -9.31 7.95
N GLU A 217 -8.60 -9.21 8.51
CA GLU A 217 -9.14 -7.96 9.01
C GLU A 217 -8.21 -7.36 10.09
N GLY A 218 -8.13 -6.04 10.12
CA GLY A 218 -7.23 -5.31 11.02
C GLY A 218 -5.78 -5.21 10.57
N GLN A 219 -5.34 -5.88 9.48
CA GLN A 219 -3.99 -5.71 8.95
C GLN A 219 -3.75 -4.27 8.47
N THR A 220 -2.54 -3.80 8.70
CA THR A 220 -2.12 -2.47 8.26
C THR A 220 -1.96 -2.41 6.75
N ILE A 221 -2.50 -1.36 6.16
CA ILE A 221 -2.29 -1.01 4.76
C ILE A 221 -1.56 0.32 4.67
N GLU A 222 -0.64 0.42 3.73
CA GLU A 222 0.01 1.65 3.31
C GLU A 222 -0.52 2.04 1.93
N LEU A 223 -0.85 3.30 1.76
CA LEU A 223 -1.48 3.83 0.56
C LEU A 223 -0.76 5.08 0.08
N THR A 224 -0.49 5.13 -1.21
CA THR A 224 0.02 6.33 -1.89
C THR A 224 -0.90 6.69 -3.05
N VAL A 225 -1.08 7.99 -3.27
CA VAL A 225 -1.85 8.52 -4.40
C VAL A 225 -0.95 9.43 -5.24
N ASP A 226 -1.05 9.33 -6.56
CA ASP A 226 -0.19 10.10 -7.46
C ASP A 226 -0.46 11.61 -7.38
N ALA A 227 -1.68 11.99 -6.99
CA ALA A 227 -2.05 13.39 -6.76
C ALA A 227 -1.33 14.04 -5.57
N LEU A 228 -0.74 13.25 -4.65
CA LEU A 228 -0.06 13.72 -3.44
C LEU A 228 1.31 13.02 -3.31
N PRO A 229 2.27 13.34 -4.18
CA PRO A 229 3.55 12.66 -4.22
C PRO A 229 4.31 12.82 -2.90
N GLY A 230 4.93 11.72 -2.43
CA GLY A 230 5.71 11.69 -1.18
C GLY A 230 4.89 11.49 0.09
N LYS A 231 3.54 11.59 0.06
CA LYS A 231 2.70 11.27 1.22
C LYS A 231 2.32 9.81 1.25
N VAL A 232 2.56 9.14 2.37
CA VAL A 232 2.11 7.77 2.65
C VAL A 232 1.00 7.84 3.70
N PHE A 233 -0.16 7.33 3.34
CA PHE A 233 -1.29 7.22 4.25
C PHE A 233 -1.35 5.80 4.82
N ARG A 234 -1.70 5.67 6.09
CA ARG A 234 -1.84 4.39 6.75
C ARG A 234 -3.28 4.15 7.17
N GLY A 235 -3.72 2.92 7.00
CA GLY A 235 -5.03 2.47 7.39
C GLY A 235 -5.01 1.01 7.76
N THR A 236 -6.20 0.43 7.86
CA THR A 236 -6.37 -1.00 8.18
C THR A 236 -7.38 -1.64 7.24
N ILE A 237 -7.25 -2.93 7.02
CA ILE A 237 -8.28 -3.72 6.33
C ILE A 237 -9.53 -3.72 7.22
N GLU A 238 -10.64 -3.23 6.68
CA GLU A 238 -11.94 -3.21 7.35
C GLU A 238 -12.65 -4.55 7.18
N THR A 239 -12.70 -5.05 5.94
CA THR A 239 -13.35 -6.32 5.63
C THR A 239 -12.88 -6.89 4.29
N LEU A 240 -13.08 -8.18 4.11
CA LEU A 240 -12.90 -8.89 2.85
C LEU A 240 -14.27 -9.29 2.30
N ASP A 241 -14.51 -9.14 1.00
CA ASP A 241 -15.75 -9.60 0.38
C ASP A 241 -15.89 -11.13 0.58
N ALA A 242 -17.11 -11.59 0.79
CA ALA A 242 -17.40 -13.02 0.92
C ALA A 242 -17.34 -13.78 -0.42
N ARG A 243 -17.20 -13.07 -1.54
CA ARG A 243 -17.26 -13.61 -2.88
C ARG A 243 -16.00 -13.27 -3.69
N VAL A 244 -15.44 -14.28 -4.35
CA VAL A 244 -14.39 -14.09 -5.36
C VAL A 244 -15.05 -13.83 -6.73
N ALA A 245 -14.63 -12.78 -7.41
CA ALA A 245 -15.06 -12.49 -8.78
C ALA A 245 -14.56 -13.59 -9.73
N GLN A 246 -15.48 -14.23 -10.46
CA GLN A 246 -15.15 -15.41 -11.25
C GLN A 246 -14.38 -15.09 -12.54
N ASP A 247 -14.57 -13.91 -13.08
CA ASP A 247 -13.93 -13.39 -14.29
C ASP A 247 -12.46 -13.02 -14.06
N THR A 248 -12.16 -12.36 -12.93
CA THR A 248 -10.81 -11.87 -12.61
C THR A 248 -10.06 -12.73 -11.61
N ARG A 249 -10.72 -13.69 -10.96
CA ARG A 249 -10.18 -14.49 -9.87
C ARG A 249 -9.59 -13.64 -8.74
N THR A 250 -10.28 -12.54 -8.43
CA THR A 250 -9.89 -11.60 -7.38
C THR A 250 -10.96 -11.50 -6.31
N LEU A 251 -10.50 -11.27 -5.07
CA LEU A 251 -11.32 -10.92 -3.92
C LEU A 251 -11.26 -9.41 -3.74
N LEU A 252 -12.39 -8.76 -3.56
CA LEU A 252 -12.43 -7.34 -3.21
C LEU A 252 -12.13 -7.17 -1.73
N VAL A 253 -11.16 -6.32 -1.42
CA VAL A 253 -10.76 -5.98 -0.05
C VAL A 253 -11.07 -4.52 0.19
N ARG A 254 -11.68 -4.24 1.33
CA ARG A 254 -11.98 -2.88 1.77
C ARG A 254 -11.08 -2.49 2.91
N GLY A 255 -10.38 -1.38 2.75
CA GLY A 255 -9.62 -0.74 3.81
C GLY A 255 -10.23 0.58 4.25
N THR A 256 -9.96 1.00 5.48
CA THR A 256 -10.37 2.28 6.03
C THR A 256 -9.16 3.09 6.51
N LEU A 257 -9.21 4.41 6.28
CA LEU A 257 -8.13 5.34 6.62
C LEU A 257 -8.70 6.62 7.22
N ALA A 258 -7.98 7.20 8.16
CA ALA A 258 -8.28 8.55 8.64
C ALA A 258 -7.91 9.58 7.56
N ASN A 259 -8.80 10.53 7.29
CA ASN A 259 -8.62 11.59 6.29
C ASN A 259 -8.96 12.97 6.88
N LYS A 260 -8.39 13.27 8.05
CA LYS A 260 -8.68 14.49 8.82
C LYS A 260 -8.46 15.77 8.01
N GLU A 261 -7.43 15.79 7.16
CA GLU A 261 -7.14 16.91 6.26
C GLU A 261 -8.07 16.95 5.04
N ARG A 262 -8.87 15.90 4.79
CA ARG A 262 -9.81 15.76 3.66
C ARG A 262 -9.17 15.96 2.28
N VAL A 263 -7.90 15.63 2.16
CA VAL A 263 -7.14 15.73 0.91
C VAL A 263 -7.38 14.52 -0.01
N LEU A 264 -7.74 13.38 0.56
CA LEU A 264 -8.13 12.20 -0.18
C LEU A 264 -9.60 12.35 -0.60
N LEU A 265 -9.87 12.18 -1.89
CA LEU A 265 -11.21 12.33 -2.45
C LEU A 265 -11.68 11.00 -3.06
N PRO A 266 -12.99 10.69 -2.97
CA PRO A 266 -13.58 9.54 -3.65
C PRO A 266 -13.33 9.63 -5.17
N GLY A 267 -13.04 8.47 -5.79
CA GLY A 267 -12.70 8.36 -7.21
C GLY A 267 -11.21 8.45 -7.51
N MET A 268 -10.34 8.83 -6.55
CA MET A 268 -8.90 8.78 -6.75
C MET A 268 -8.40 7.34 -6.77
N PHE A 269 -7.44 7.05 -7.66
CA PHE A 269 -6.70 5.79 -7.65
C PHE A 269 -5.58 5.86 -6.62
N ALA A 270 -5.34 4.73 -5.98
CA ALA A 270 -4.33 4.60 -4.95
C ALA A 270 -3.54 3.31 -5.13
N ASN A 271 -2.21 3.40 -4.98
CA ASN A 271 -1.35 2.25 -4.85
C ASN A 271 -1.43 1.77 -3.39
N VAL A 272 -1.99 0.59 -3.19
CA VAL A 272 -2.20 -0.01 -1.86
C VAL A 272 -1.17 -1.09 -1.63
N THR A 273 -0.53 -1.07 -0.47
CA THR A 273 0.37 -2.13 -0.02
C THR A 273 -0.15 -2.68 1.29
N VAL A 274 -0.55 -3.94 1.29
CA VAL A 274 -0.92 -4.67 2.51
C VAL A 274 0.33 -5.22 3.16
N LEU A 275 0.53 -4.96 4.45
CA LEU A 275 1.59 -5.56 5.26
C LEU A 275 1.10 -6.91 5.77
N ALA A 276 1.46 -7.99 5.05
CA ALA A 276 0.97 -9.33 5.31
C ALA A 276 1.97 -10.13 6.15
N GLY A 277 1.45 -10.92 7.08
CA GLY A 277 2.23 -11.83 7.92
C GLY A 277 3.10 -11.14 8.98
N ASP A 278 3.61 -11.94 9.89
CA ASP A 278 4.59 -11.49 10.87
C ASP A 278 5.94 -11.24 10.20
N PRO A 279 6.67 -10.19 10.60
CA PRO A 279 8.00 -9.94 10.07
C PRO A 279 8.94 -11.13 10.37
N VAL A 280 9.54 -11.69 9.33
CA VAL A 280 10.56 -12.75 9.45
C VAL A 280 11.95 -12.15 9.41
N ASP A 281 12.86 -12.74 10.18
CA ASP A 281 14.26 -12.35 10.14
C ASP A 281 14.86 -12.77 8.80
N VAL A 282 15.41 -11.81 8.08
CA VAL A 282 16.05 -12.01 6.78
C VAL A 282 17.45 -11.40 6.79
N VAL A 283 18.39 -12.06 6.13
CA VAL A 283 19.71 -11.50 5.88
C VAL A 283 19.63 -10.61 4.64
N THR A 284 20.01 -9.36 4.74
CA THR A 284 19.94 -8.40 3.64
C THR A 284 21.32 -7.88 3.25
N VAL A 285 21.52 -7.71 1.95
CA VAL A 285 22.73 -7.10 1.40
C VAL A 285 22.33 -5.98 0.41
N PRO A 286 23.19 -4.98 0.18
CA PRO A 286 22.96 -4.02 -0.89
C PRO A 286 22.79 -4.74 -2.24
N ARG A 287 21.89 -4.25 -3.09
CA ARG A 287 21.67 -4.85 -4.42
C ARG A 287 22.95 -4.91 -5.23
N THR A 288 23.83 -3.91 -5.07
CA THR A 288 25.13 -3.86 -5.74
C THR A 288 26.07 -5.00 -5.35
N ALA A 289 25.88 -5.64 -4.18
CA ALA A 289 26.68 -6.78 -3.75
C ALA A 289 26.32 -8.09 -4.47
N VAL A 290 25.12 -8.16 -5.08
CA VAL A 290 24.63 -9.37 -5.75
C VAL A 290 24.99 -9.32 -7.23
N THR A 291 25.67 -10.35 -7.70
CA THR A 291 25.92 -10.57 -9.13
C THR A 291 24.83 -11.51 -9.67
N PHE A 292 23.96 -10.97 -10.51
CA PHE A 292 22.91 -11.74 -11.18
C PHE A 292 23.44 -12.38 -12.43
N SER A 293 23.27 -13.67 -12.62
CA SER A 293 23.66 -14.38 -13.83
C SER A 293 22.65 -15.48 -14.19
N LEU A 294 22.68 -15.93 -15.45
CA LEU A 294 21.85 -17.04 -15.93
C LEU A 294 22.11 -18.36 -15.19
N TYR A 295 23.29 -18.50 -14.60
CA TYR A 295 23.71 -19.69 -13.86
C TYR A 295 23.43 -19.63 -12.36
N GLY A 296 22.83 -18.54 -11.90
CA GLY A 296 22.50 -18.30 -10.50
C GLY A 296 23.08 -17.00 -9.95
N ASN A 297 22.52 -16.56 -8.85
CA ASN A 297 22.94 -15.35 -8.16
C ASN A 297 24.11 -15.65 -7.22
N SER A 298 25.10 -14.78 -7.18
CA SER A 298 26.28 -14.95 -6.33
C SER A 298 26.71 -13.67 -5.67
N VAL A 299 27.36 -13.79 -4.52
CA VAL A 299 28.02 -12.70 -3.79
C VAL A 299 29.50 -13.06 -3.59
N TYR A 300 30.34 -12.05 -3.42
CA TYR A 300 31.71 -12.24 -2.96
C TYR A 300 31.77 -11.96 -1.47
N VAL A 301 32.09 -13.00 -0.69
CA VAL A 301 32.25 -12.90 0.78
C VAL A 301 33.73 -12.68 1.06
N VAL A 302 34.03 -11.75 1.95
CA VAL A 302 35.37 -11.49 2.45
C VAL A 302 35.73 -12.54 3.48
N LYS A 303 36.81 -13.27 3.23
CA LYS A 303 37.41 -14.20 4.19
C LYS A 303 38.85 -13.85 4.49
N GLU A 304 39.34 -14.20 5.67
CA GLU A 304 40.75 -14.21 5.95
C GLU A 304 41.39 -15.39 5.25
N ALA A 305 42.51 -15.13 4.54
CA ALA A 305 43.25 -16.22 3.90
C ALA A 305 43.76 -17.19 4.97
N PRO A 306 43.70 -18.50 4.72
CA PRO A 306 44.27 -19.47 5.66
C PRO A 306 45.76 -19.15 5.86
N ALA A 307 46.20 -19.11 7.14
CA ALA A 307 47.61 -18.91 7.50
C ALA A 307 48.44 -19.98 6.80
N LYS A 308 49.41 -19.56 5.96
CA LYS A 308 50.37 -20.51 5.38
C LYS A 308 51.29 -21.00 6.47
N ASP A 309 51.43 -22.32 6.59
CA ASP A 309 52.52 -22.94 7.36
C ASP A 309 53.86 -22.39 6.94
N GLY A 310 54.55 -21.66 7.82
CA GLY A 310 55.90 -21.11 7.54
C GLY A 310 56.08 -19.59 7.72
N ALA A 311 55.10 -18.86 8.25
CA ALA A 311 55.27 -17.43 8.59
C ALA A 311 56.14 -17.29 9.84
N GLN A 312 57.31 -16.62 9.71
CA GLN A 312 58.18 -16.28 10.84
C GLN A 312 57.44 -15.36 11.84
N PRO A 313 57.56 -15.61 13.16
CA PRO A 313 56.97 -14.75 14.18
C PRO A 313 57.72 -13.40 14.18
N GLY A 314 57.08 -12.33 13.75
CA GLY A 314 57.62 -10.98 13.81
C GLY A 314 57.20 -9.99 12.72
N GLN A 315 56.60 -10.44 11.60
CA GLN A 315 55.99 -9.51 10.69
C GLN A 315 54.49 -9.42 10.96
N ALA A 316 54.04 -8.27 11.46
CA ALA A 316 52.61 -7.88 11.48
C ALA A 316 52.16 -7.64 10.04
N ALA A 317 52.14 -8.71 9.22
CA ALA A 317 51.45 -8.73 7.95
C ALA A 317 49.96 -8.74 8.26
N GLY A 318 49.28 -7.65 7.94
CA GLY A 318 47.82 -7.60 7.99
C GLY A 318 47.25 -8.86 7.32
N ARG A 319 46.36 -9.56 8.01
CA ARG A 319 45.74 -10.81 7.53
C ARG A 319 45.26 -10.58 6.10
N GLU A 320 45.85 -11.32 5.17
CA GLU A 320 45.52 -11.21 3.75
C GLU A 320 44.04 -11.59 3.59
N ARG A 321 43.21 -10.68 3.05
CA ARG A 321 41.77 -10.92 2.83
C ARG A 321 41.57 -11.42 1.42
N VAL A 322 40.75 -12.41 1.24
CA VAL A 322 40.39 -13.01 -0.05
C VAL A 322 38.91 -12.96 -0.32
N ALA A 323 38.57 -12.80 -1.59
CA ALA A 323 37.16 -12.82 -2.02
C ALA A 323 36.77 -14.24 -2.42
N GLU A 324 35.85 -14.82 -1.66
CA GLU A 324 35.22 -16.13 -1.97
C GLU A 324 33.90 -15.90 -2.68
N ARG A 325 33.77 -16.44 -3.90
CA ARG A 325 32.48 -16.42 -4.61
C ARG A 325 31.56 -17.47 -4.01
N ARG A 326 30.37 -17.05 -3.57
CA ARG A 326 29.36 -17.93 -2.99
C ARG A 326 28.04 -17.75 -3.71
N PHE A 327 27.42 -18.85 -4.13
CA PHE A 327 26.08 -18.82 -4.69
C PHE A 327 25.06 -18.61 -3.58
N VAL A 328 24.09 -17.73 -3.85
CA VAL A 328 23.05 -17.36 -2.90
C VAL A 328 21.69 -17.46 -3.56
N ARG A 329 20.67 -17.75 -2.76
CA ARG A 329 19.29 -17.66 -3.19
C ARG A 329 18.76 -16.32 -2.75
N THR A 330 18.42 -15.46 -3.70
CA THR A 330 17.83 -14.15 -3.43
C THR A 330 16.33 -14.28 -3.20
N GLY A 331 15.79 -13.42 -2.34
CA GLY A 331 14.37 -13.25 -2.05
C GLY A 331 13.85 -11.90 -2.52
N ALA A 332 13.00 -11.28 -1.70
CA ALA A 332 12.43 -9.97 -1.98
C ALA A 332 13.51 -8.86 -2.04
N GLU A 333 13.22 -7.81 -2.82
CA GLU A 333 14.06 -6.62 -2.89
C GLU A 333 13.29 -5.42 -2.29
N ARG A 334 13.97 -4.62 -1.45
CA ARG A 334 13.40 -3.44 -0.81
C ARG A 334 14.47 -2.38 -0.56
N ASP A 335 14.18 -1.15 -0.87
CA ASP A 335 15.01 0.02 -0.53
C ASP A 335 16.51 -0.14 -0.87
N ASP A 336 16.84 -0.64 -2.08
CA ASP A 336 18.20 -0.97 -2.53
C ASP A 336 18.87 -2.17 -1.85
N ARG A 337 18.15 -2.92 -1.05
CA ARG A 337 18.65 -4.15 -0.43
C ARG A 337 17.91 -5.37 -0.97
N VAL A 338 18.64 -6.47 -1.06
CA VAL A 338 18.10 -7.79 -1.47
C VAL A 338 18.14 -8.71 -0.27
N ALA A 339 17.02 -9.34 0.03
CA ALA A 339 16.98 -10.40 1.03
C ALA A 339 17.67 -11.65 0.48
N ILE A 340 18.48 -12.30 1.28
CA ILE A 340 19.13 -13.56 0.96
C ILE A 340 18.43 -14.69 1.72
N ALA A 341 17.74 -15.55 0.99
CA ALA A 341 16.99 -16.67 1.56
C ALA A 341 17.90 -17.81 2.03
N SER A 342 19.06 -18.00 1.35
CA SER A 342 20.04 -19.00 1.76
C SER A 342 21.42 -18.71 1.16
N GLY A 343 22.47 -19.16 1.83
CA GLY A 343 23.86 -19.06 1.36
C GLY A 343 24.69 -17.95 2.01
N LEU A 344 24.11 -17.11 2.88
CA LEU A 344 24.82 -16.04 3.59
C LEU A 344 24.31 -15.92 5.02
N GLN A 345 25.19 -15.58 5.94
CA GLN A 345 24.85 -15.33 7.35
C GLN A 345 24.93 -13.83 7.67
N ALA A 346 24.16 -13.39 8.65
CA ALA A 346 24.23 -12.02 9.14
C ALA A 346 25.61 -11.75 9.75
N GLY A 347 26.18 -10.58 9.46
CA GLY A 347 27.51 -10.19 9.91
C GLY A 347 28.65 -10.57 8.97
N GLU A 348 28.46 -11.44 7.98
CA GLU A 348 29.47 -11.71 6.97
C GLU A 348 29.70 -10.46 6.10
N GLU A 349 30.96 -10.08 5.88
CA GLU A 349 31.32 -8.97 4.99
C GLU A 349 31.16 -9.38 3.52
N VAL A 350 30.39 -8.61 2.75
CA VAL A 350 30.19 -8.84 1.30
C VAL A 350 30.73 -7.67 0.49
N VAL A 351 31.34 -7.98 -0.63
CA VAL A 351 31.86 -6.97 -1.58
C VAL A 351 30.68 -6.28 -2.25
N THR A 352 30.63 -4.95 -2.21
CA THR A 352 29.55 -4.14 -2.79
C THR A 352 29.92 -3.48 -4.11
N THR A 353 31.23 -3.17 -4.33
CA THR A 353 31.74 -2.66 -5.60
C THR A 353 33.09 -3.30 -5.94
N GLY A 354 33.43 -3.33 -7.23
CA GLY A 354 34.70 -3.91 -7.71
C GLY A 354 34.62 -5.41 -8.03
N GLN A 355 33.47 -6.06 -7.84
CA GLN A 355 33.27 -7.49 -8.07
C GLN A 355 33.59 -7.95 -9.50
N LEU A 356 33.44 -7.08 -10.51
CA LEU A 356 33.74 -7.40 -11.90
C LEU A 356 35.26 -7.65 -12.15
N LYS A 357 36.13 -7.19 -11.26
CA LYS A 357 37.59 -7.38 -11.31
C LYS A 357 38.04 -8.59 -10.50
N LEU A 358 37.11 -9.24 -9.75
CA LEU A 358 37.43 -10.33 -8.86
C LEU A 358 37.36 -11.70 -9.57
N ASN A 359 38.38 -12.51 -9.34
CA ASN A 359 38.33 -13.95 -9.55
C ASN A 359 38.15 -14.65 -8.19
N PRO A 360 37.54 -15.85 -8.13
CA PRO A 360 37.45 -16.62 -6.91
C PRO A 360 38.81 -16.81 -6.25
N GLY A 361 38.97 -16.43 -4.97
CA GLY A 361 40.25 -16.49 -4.27
C GLY A 361 41.20 -15.33 -4.48
N ALA A 362 40.81 -14.28 -5.19
CA ALA A 362 41.60 -13.09 -5.37
C ALA A 362 41.88 -12.36 -4.04
N SER A 363 43.14 -11.91 -3.85
CA SER A 363 43.50 -11.03 -2.72
C SER A 363 42.82 -9.67 -2.87
N ILE A 364 42.23 -9.16 -1.82
CA ILE A 364 41.49 -7.90 -1.82
C ILE A 364 41.99 -6.92 -0.79
N LEU A 365 41.89 -5.62 -1.13
CA LEU A 365 42.05 -4.50 -0.21
C LEU A 365 40.71 -3.79 -0.07
N ILE A 366 40.20 -3.70 1.14
CA ILE A 366 38.93 -3.00 1.42
C ILE A 366 39.23 -1.52 1.59
N ASP A 367 38.62 -0.71 0.73
CA ASP A 367 38.68 0.75 0.81
C ASP A 367 37.25 1.32 0.68
N ASN A 368 36.63 1.56 1.81
CA ASN A 368 35.25 2.09 1.89
C ASN A 368 35.18 3.61 1.69
N THR A 369 36.33 4.31 1.50
CA THR A 369 36.31 5.76 1.21
C THR A 369 35.74 6.08 -0.17
N GLN A 370 35.79 5.13 -1.09
CA GLN A 370 35.26 5.23 -2.45
C GLN A 370 33.83 4.71 -2.60
N MET A 371 33.12 4.48 -1.49
CA MET A 371 31.75 4.03 -1.55
C MET A 371 30.86 5.09 -2.23
N PRO A 372 30.11 4.75 -3.29
CA PRO A 372 29.21 5.69 -3.94
C PRO A 372 28.20 6.22 -2.90
N LYS A 373 28.13 7.54 -2.75
CA LYS A 373 27.09 8.16 -1.91
C LYS A 373 25.72 7.77 -2.46
N ARG A 374 24.86 7.23 -1.62
CA ARG A 374 23.46 7.01 -2.00
C ARG A 374 22.84 8.37 -2.33
N PRO A 375 22.16 8.53 -3.47
CA PRO A 375 21.35 9.72 -3.69
C PRO A 375 20.26 9.74 -2.62
N ASP A 376 20.10 10.87 -1.93
CA ASP A 376 19.09 11.07 -0.89
C ASP A 376 17.66 10.99 -1.46
N GLU A 377 17.49 11.21 -2.76
CA GLU A 377 16.25 11.04 -3.50
C GLU A 377 16.52 10.33 -4.83
N ARG A 378 15.78 9.27 -5.11
CA ARG A 378 15.77 8.66 -6.45
C ARG A 378 14.92 9.50 -7.39
N PRO A 379 15.38 9.82 -8.62
CA PRO A 379 14.47 10.30 -9.65
C PRO A 379 13.38 9.22 -9.87
N ARG A 380 12.15 9.55 -9.59
CA ARG A 380 11.01 8.68 -9.96
C ARG A 380 10.84 8.78 -11.47
N GLN A 381 10.97 7.63 -12.16
CA GLN A 381 10.57 7.48 -13.56
C GLN A 381 9.07 7.27 -13.65
#